data_e0a09c85b1331b0048c099e5e65851de
#
_entry.id   e0a09c85b1331b0048c099e5e65851de
#
_cell.length_a   1.000
_cell.length_b   1.000
_cell.length_c   1.000
_cell.angle_alpha   90.00
_cell.angle_beta   90.00
_cell.angle_gamma   90.00
#
_symmetry.space_group_name_H-M   'P 1'
#
loop_
_entity.id
_entity.type
_entity.pdbx_description
1 polymer ?
#
loop_
_entity_poly.entity_id
_entity_poly.type
_entity_poly.pdbx_seq_one_letter_code
_entity_poly.pdbx_strand_id
1 'polypeptide(L)'
;MAYGVHAYADDPRNASVLIAVNDQLMPRDKAVVSVFDSGFVLGDGVWEGLRLHKGGIPFLWAHLERLYEGAKALDFSVGLTPEALVKRIFDCIAANGMEDGVHIRLMVTRGIKATPYQDPRVTIGDATIVIIPEFKAPSPKPDGISLFTSTIRRTAPDMQDQKLNSHSKLNCIQACIQAAKAGADEALMLDPQGFVATCNSTHFFIVRRGEVWTSTGDYCLGGITRGNIIRVAEEAGITVRQKNFSLTDVYGADEAFVTGTFAGLTSVREVDGRRMGHPLTGPGPIPGEMTTRLAGLYRELIERETFRP
;
A
#
# COMPACT_ATOMS: atom_id res chain seq x y z
N MET A 1 13.03 5.32 12.38
CA MET A 1 13.05 3.99 11.73
C MET A 1 11.63 3.47 11.66
N ALA A 2 11.17 3.06 10.49
CA ALA A 2 9.91 2.34 10.34
C ALA A 2 10.14 0.85 10.66
N TYR A 3 9.06 0.14 11.01
CA TYR A 3 9.08 -1.29 11.32
C TYR A 3 8.33 -2.10 10.25
N GLY A 4 8.39 -3.43 10.32
CA GLY A 4 7.70 -4.33 9.40
C GLY A 4 8.15 -4.18 7.94
N VAL A 5 7.22 -4.32 7.01
CA VAL A 5 7.50 -4.21 5.57
C VAL A 5 7.89 -2.79 5.13
N HIS A 6 7.61 -1.78 5.94
CA HIS A 6 7.98 -0.39 5.69
C HIS A 6 9.31 0.02 6.30
N ALA A 7 10.06 -0.93 6.88
CA ALA A 7 11.40 -0.66 7.39
C ALA A 7 12.35 -0.23 6.26
N TYR A 8 13.11 0.81 6.51
CA TYR A 8 14.12 1.36 5.58
C TYR A 8 15.27 1.97 6.35
N ALA A 9 16.42 2.06 5.71
CA ALA A 9 17.55 2.83 6.22
C ALA A 9 17.36 4.32 5.89
N ASP A 10 17.76 5.20 6.80
CA ASP A 10 17.76 6.63 6.52
C ASP A 10 18.78 6.94 5.41
N ASP A 11 18.36 7.78 4.47
CA ASP A 11 19.20 8.21 3.35
C ASP A 11 19.47 9.72 3.46
N PRO A 12 20.73 10.16 3.60
CA PRO A 12 21.07 11.57 3.79
C PRO A 12 20.69 12.45 2.59
N ARG A 13 20.53 11.87 1.39
CA ARG A 13 20.04 12.60 0.20
C ARG A 13 18.65 13.18 0.41
N ASN A 14 17.85 12.59 1.30
CA ASN A 14 16.51 13.08 1.58
C ASN A 14 16.48 14.46 2.26
N ALA A 15 17.57 14.94 2.81
CA ALA A 15 17.65 16.27 3.44
C ALA A 15 17.47 17.41 2.42
N SER A 16 17.88 17.20 1.16
CA SER A 16 17.83 18.22 0.10
C SER A 16 16.75 17.97 -0.96
N VAL A 17 15.84 17.01 -0.73
CA VAL A 17 14.80 16.66 -1.68
C VAL A 17 13.82 17.82 -1.87
N LEU A 18 13.46 18.10 -3.12
CA LEU A 18 12.38 18.99 -3.50
C LEU A 18 11.05 18.23 -3.50
N ILE A 19 10.04 18.82 -2.91
CA ILE A 19 8.67 18.30 -2.86
C ILE A 19 7.79 19.19 -3.73
N ALA A 20 6.95 18.59 -4.57
CA ALA A 20 5.96 19.37 -5.31
C ALA A 20 4.71 19.56 -4.45
N VAL A 21 4.29 20.82 -4.29
CA VAL A 21 3.00 21.22 -3.72
C VAL A 21 2.29 22.05 -4.79
N ASN A 22 1.25 21.49 -5.36
CA ASN A 22 0.58 21.99 -6.56
C ASN A 22 1.57 22.15 -7.73
N ASP A 23 1.77 23.35 -8.22
CA ASP A 23 2.67 23.71 -9.33
C ASP A 23 4.08 24.15 -8.86
N GLN A 24 4.34 24.15 -7.55
CA GLN A 24 5.59 24.65 -6.98
C GLN A 24 6.46 23.51 -6.47
N LEU A 25 7.76 23.58 -6.78
CA LEU A 25 8.80 22.74 -6.17
C LEU A 25 9.39 23.47 -4.98
N MET A 26 9.31 22.87 -3.81
CA MET A 26 9.76 23.45 -2.54
C MET A 26 10.80 22.57 -1.87
N PRO A 27 11.83 23.14 -1.21
CA PRO A 27 12.68 22.37 -0.31
C PRO A 27 11.85 21.63 0.75
N ARG A 28 12.28 20.45 1.16
CA ARG A 28 11.58 19.56 2.09
C ARG A 28 11.11 20.28 3.37
N ASP A 29 11.95 21.15 3.95
CA ASP A 29 11.66 21.90 5.18
C ASP A 29 10.69 23.08 4.97
N LYS A 30 10.40 23.44 3.72
CA LYS A 30 9.49 24.52 3.33
C LYS A 30 8.20 24.05 2.71
N ALA A 31 8.10 22.74 2.39
CA ALA A 31 6.90 22.15 1.78
C ALA A 31 5.79 22.05 2.82
N VAL A 32 4.84 22.98 2.78
CA VAL A 32 3.72 23.09 3.72
C VAL A 32 2.38 23.14 2.96
N VAL A 33 1.34 22.65 3.61
CA VAL A 33 -0.05 22.79 3.16
C VAL A 33 -0.81 23.68 4.16
N SER A 34 -1.90 24.29 3.70
CA SER A 34 -2.76 25.10 4.56
C SER A 34 -3.34 24.27 5.71
N VAL A 35 -3.46 24.86 6.91
CA VAL A 35 -4.20 24.25 8.03
C VAL A 35 -5.71 24.14 7.75
N PHE A 36 -6.20 24.79 6.70
CA PHE A 36 -7.57 24.67 6.19
C PHE A 36 -7.70 23.65 5.05
N ASP A 37 -6.64 22.94 4.69
CA ASP A 37 -6.73 21.88 3.69
C ASP A 37 -7.63 20.73 4.18
N SER A 38 -8.53 20.26 3.33
CA SER A 38 -9.52 19.23 3.65
C SER A 38 -8.86 17.90 4.06
N GLY A 39 -7.72 17.59 3.50
CA GLY A 39 -6.93 16.40 3.87
C GLY A 39 -6.37 16.50 5.28
N PHE A 40 -5.88 17.68 5.69
CA PHE A 40 -5.40 17.93 7.05
C PHE A 40 -6.55 17.98 8.06
N VAL A 41 -7.63 18.68 7.74
CA VAL A 41 -8.76 18.89 8.67
C VAL A 41 -9.59 17.63 8.88
N LEU A 42 -9.86 16.85 7.81
CA LEU A 42 -10.86 15.79 7.81
C LEU A 42 -10.37 14.45 7.21
N GLY A 43 -9.17 14.39 6.66
CA GLY A 43 -8.72 13.24 5.89
C GLY A 43 -9.46 13.06 4.56
N ASP A 44 -10.04 14.15 4.01
CA ASP A 44 -10.81 14.17 2.76
C ASP A 44 -9.87 14.31 1.56
N GLY A 45 -9.51 13.19 0.98
CA GLY A 45 -8.60 13.08 -0.14
C GLY A 45 -8.19 11.63 -0.41
N VAL A 46 -7.48 11.44 -1.50
CA VAL A 46 -6.97 10.15 -1.98
C VAL A 46 -5.45 10.21 -2.16
N TRP A 47 -4.79 9.05 -2.14
CA TRP A 47 -3.35 9.01 -2.31
C TRP A 47 -2.88 7.72 -2.98
N GLU A 48 -1.67 7.77 -3.54
CA GLU A 48 -0.97 6.60 -4.06
C GLU A 48 0.47 6.52 -3.55
N GLY A 49 0.94 5.28 -3.38
CA GLY A 49 2.35 4.98 -3.19
C GLY A 49 2.92 4.41 -4.48
N LEU A 50 3.91 5.07 -5.07
CA LEU A 50 4.56 4.66 -6.30
C LEU A 50 6.03 4.31 -6.04
N ARG A 51 6.63 3.52 -6.92
CA ARG A 51 8.06 3.23 -6.89
C ARG A 51 8.71 3.69 -8.17
N LEU A 52 9.83 4.40 -8.06
CA LEU A 52 10.72 4.62 -9.20
C LEU A 52 11.66 3.43 -9.32
N HIS A 53 11.68 2.81 -10.47
CA HIS A 53 12.49 1.65 -10.80
C HIS A 53 13.18 1.85 -12.15
N LYS A 54 14.50 2.01 -12.14
CA LYS A 54 15.32 2.19 -13.35
C LYS A 54 14.74 3.25 -14.30
N GLY A 55 14.47 4.43 -13.77
CA GLY A 55 13.95 5.59 -14.52
C GLY A 55 12.47 5.54 -14.86
N GLY A 56 11.73 4.51 -14.45
CA GLY A 56 10.30 4.38 -14.73
C GLY A 56 9.48 4.01 -13.50
N ILE A 57 8.18 4.00 -13.65
CA ILE A 57 7.23 3.66 -12.57
C ILE A 57 6.43 2.42 -12.98
N PRO A 58 6.60 1.28 -12.30
CA PRO A 58 5.81 0.08 -12.56
C PRO A 58 4.32 0.35 -12.32
N PHE A 59 3.50 -0.16 -13.22
CA PHE A 59 2.03 -0.13 -13.13
C PHE A 59 1.44 1.28 -12.95
N LEU A 60 2.10 2.34 -13.43
CA LEU A 60 1.72 3.73 -13.21
C LEU A 60 0.25 3.99 -13.52
N TRP A 61 -0.21 3.53 -14.69
CA TRP A 61 -1.59 3.78 -15.13
C TRP A 61 -2.63 3.14 -14.21
N ALA A 62 -2.39 1.93 -13.71
CA ALA A 62 -3.29 1.29 -12.74
C ALA A 62 -3.35 2.08 -11.41
N HIS A 63 -2.24 2.67 -10.97
CA HIS A 63 -2.22 3.55 -9.80
C HIS A 63 -3.01 4.83 -10.04
N LEU A 64 -2.87 5.45 -11.21
CA LEU A 64 -3.61 6.67 -11.55
C LEU A 64 -5.10 6.38 -11.73
N GLU A 65 -5.48 5.30 -12.40
CA GLU A 65 -6.88 4.88 -12.53
C GLU A 65 -7.54 4.79 -11.15
N ARG A 66 -6.93 4.08 -10.20
CA ARG A 66 -7.44 3.96 -8.82
C ARG A 66 -7.50 5.31 -8.09
N LEU A 67 -6.52 6.21 -8.32
CA LEU A 67 -6.54 7.56 -7.76
C LEU A 67 -7.76 8.36 -8.26
N TYR A 68 -7.98 8.36 -9.58
CA TYR A 68 -9.09 9.08 -10.20
C TYR A 68 -10.46 8.45 -9.87
N GLU A 69 -10.55 7.12 -9.79
CA GLU A 69 -11.74 6.43 -9.28
C GLU A 69 -12.07 6.86 -7.85
N GLY A 70 -11.06 6.92 -6.98
CA GLY A 70 -11.22 7.37 -5.61
C GLY A 70 -11.67 8.83 -5.51
N ALA A 71 -11.09 9.74 -6.30
CA ALA A 71 -11.49 11.13 -6.36
C ALA A 71 -12.94 11.26 -6.86
N LYS A 72 -13.31 10.50 -7.91
CA LYS A 72 -14.68 10.45 -8.43
C LYS A 72 -15.66 9.91 -7.40
N ALA A 73 -15.31 8.86 -6.65
CA ALA A 73 -16.16 8.29 -5.60
C ALA A 73 -16.38 9.26 -4.44
N LEU A 74 -15.40 10.13 -4.15
CA LEU A 74 -15.51 11.22 -3.17
C LEU A 74 -16.10 12.51 -3.77
N ASP A 75 -16.51 12.48 -5.03
CA ASP A 75 -17.13 13.60 -5.75
C ASP A 75 -16.27 14.89 -5.74
N PHE A 76 -14.99 14.75 -6.16
CA PHE A 76 -14.14 15.91 -6.43
C PHE A 76 -13.23 15.70 -7.65
N SER A 77 -12.86 16.81 -8.29
CA SER A 77 -11.92 16.82 -9.41
C SER A 77 -10.48 16.87 -8.95
N VAL A 78 -9.61 16.06 -9.56
CA VAL A 78 -8.14 16.17 -9.36
C VAL A 78 -7.60 17.50 -9.93
N GLY A 79 -8.32 18.13 -10.86
CA GLY A 79 -7.91 19.39 -11.49
C GLY A 79 -6.87 19.24 -12.59
N LEU A 80 -6.36 18.04 -12.84
CA LEU A 80 -5.41 17.69 -13.91
C LEU A 80 -5.93 16.50 -14.71
N THR A 81 -5.52 16.39 -15.98
CA THR A 81 -5.65 15.12 -16.71
C THR A 81 -4.60 14.11 -16.18
N PRO A 82 -4.82 12.79 -16.35
CA PRO A 82 -3.82 11.78 -15.95
C PRO A 82 -2.43 12.04 -16.56
N GLU A 83 -2.36 12.45 -17.83
CA GLU A 83 -1.10 12.73 -18.53
C GLU A 83 -0.39 13.96 -17.94
N ALA A 84 -1.15 15.01 -17.60
CA ALA A 84 -0.59 16.19 -16.94
C ALA A 84 -0.07 15.86 -15.54
N LEU A 85 -0.74 14.97 -14.81
CA LEU A 85 -0.27 14.48 -13.51
C LEU A 85 0.99 13.62 -13.65
N VAL A 86 1.06 12.73 -14.66
CA VAL A 86 2.28 11.96 -15.00
C VAL A 86 3.44 12.90 -15.24
N LYS A 87 3.24 13.92 -16.11
CA LYS A 87 4.29 14.92 -16.37
C LYS A 87 4.77 15.58 -15.08
N ARG A 88 3.87 16.00 -14.20
CA ARG A 88 4.22 16.63 -12.91
C ARG A 88 5.01 15.69 -11.99
N ILE A 89 4.67 14.40 -11.95
CA ILE A 89 5.41 13.40 -11.19
C ILE A 89 6.84 13.29 -11.72
N PHE A 90 7.03 13.14 -13.02
CA PHE A 90 8.35 13.00 -13.63
C PHE A 90 9.16 14.31 -13.59
N ASP A 91 8.54 15.48 -13.71
CA ASP A 91 9.21 16.76 -13.49
C ASP A 91 9.78 16.86 -12.06
N CYS A 92 9.01 16.41 -11.04
CA CYS A 92 9.49 16.37 -9.66
C CYS A 92 10.64 15.38 -9.46
N ILE A 93 10.57 14.20 -10.09
CA ILE A 93 11.64 13.19 -10.07
C ILE A 93 12.92 13.76 -10.72
N ALA A 94 12.79 14.36 -11.89
CA ALA A 94 13.91 14.94 -12.65
C ALA A 94 14.57 16.10 -11.91
N ALA A 95 13.79 16.99 -11.29
CA ALA A 95 14.31 18.11 -10.48
C ALA A 95 15.15 17.63 -9.26
N ASN A 96 14.93 16.39 -8.82
CA ASN A 96 15.70 15.74 -7.74
C ASN A 96 16.85 14.86 -8.25
N GLY A 97 17.04 14.71 -9.56
CA GLY A 97 18.05 13.81 -10.13
C GLY A 97 17.84 12.34 -9.74
N MET A 98 16.61 11.93 -9.57
CA MET A 98 16.27 10.57 -9.10
C MET A 98 16.12 9.60 -10.27
N GLU A 99 16.72 8.42 -10.17
CA GLU A 99 16.68 7.39 -11.22
C GLU A 99 16.13 6.04 -10.71
N ASP A 100 16.43 5.68 -9.46
CA ASP A 100 16.05 4.38 -8.88
C ASP A 100 15.99 4.44 -7.35
N GLY A 101 15.36 3.42 -6.75
CA GLY A 101 15.30 3.27 -5.29
C GLY A 101 14.46 4.33 -4.58
N VAL A 102 13.54 4.98 -5.29
CA VAL A 102 12.71 6.05 -4.76
C VAL A 102 11.29 5.56 -4.50
N HIS A 103 10.75 5.94 -3.34
CA HIS A 103 9.33 5.83 -3.04
C HIS A 103 8.67 7.19 -3.18
N ILE A 104 7.55 7.23 -3.88
CA ILE A 104 6.82 8.46 -4.16
C ILE A 104 5.46 8.37 -3.47
N ARG A 105 5.17 9.34 -2.61
CA ARG A 105 3.83 9.55 -2.05
C ARG A 105 3.14 10.63 -2.89
N LEU A 106 2.14 10.23 -3.67
CA LEU A 106 1.24 11.14 -4.38
C LEU A 106 -0.02 11.32 -3.53
N MET A 107 -0.33 12.55 -3.16
CA MET A 107 -1.50 12.88 -2.35
C MET A 107 -2.35 13.91 -3.08
N VAL A 108 -3.67 13.71 -3.09
CA VAL A 108 -4.62 14.66 -3.67
C VAL A 108 -5.76 14.84 -2.69
N THR A 109 -5.94 16.07 -2.20
CA THR A 109 -7.05 16.42 -1.32
C THR A 109 -8.11 17.20 -2.12
N ARG A 110 -9.32 17.31 -1.57
CA ARG A 110 -10.35 18.19 -2.15
C ARG A 110 -9.93 19.66 -2.21
N GLY A 111 -8.90 20.08 -1.46
CA GLY A 111 -8.40 21.45 -1.42
C GLY A 111 -8.78 22.21 -0.15
N ILE A 112 -8.63 23.53 -0.19
CA ILE A 112 -8.79 24.42 0.95
C ILE A 112 -10.27 24.67 1.24
N LYS A 113 -10.64 24.64 2.53
CA LYS A 113 -11.97 24.97 3.01
C LYS A 113 -12.02 26.41 3.55
N ALA A 114 -13.12 27.12 3.31
CA ALA A 114 -13.36 28.45 3.88
C ALA A 114 -13.49 28.40 5.42
N THR A 115 -13.91 27.24 5.96
CA THR A 115 -14.03 26.96 7.39
C THR A 115 -13.86 25.45 7.63
N PRO A 116 -13.31 25.00 8.78
CA PRO A 116 -13.20 23.59 9.13
C PRO A 116 -14.58 22.93 9.34
N TYR A 117 -15.21 22.48 8.25
CA TYR A 117 -16.52 21.86 8.27
C TYR A 117 -16.60 20.74 7.21
N GLN A 118 -17.36 19.67 7.49
CA GLN A 118 -17.42 18.49 6.63
C GLN A 118 -18.17 18.70 5.31
N ASP A 119 -19.00 19.73 5.18
CA ASP A 119 -19.73 19.99 3.95
C ASP A 119 -18.73 20.30 2.80
N PRO A 120 -18.74 19.55 1.69
CA PRO A 120 -17.85 19.79 0.56
C PRO A 120 -18.08 21.15 -0.12
N ARG A 121 -19.28 21.71 0.00
CA ARG A 121 -19.64 23.02 -0.59
C ARG A 121 -18.89 24.20 0.00
N VAL A 122 -18.25 24.05 1.17
CA VAL A 122 -17.39 25.09 1.75
C VAL A 122 -15.96 25.05 1.24
N THR A 123 -15.66 24.17 0.28
CA THR A 123 -14.35 24.13 -0.38
C THR A 123 -14.19 25.35 -1.30
N ILE A 124 -13.03 25.97 -1.24
CA ILE A 124 -12.65 27.13 -2.07
C ILE A 124 -11.40 26.77 -2.88
N GLY A 125 -11.43 27.06 -4.18
CA GLY A 125 -10.31 26.75 -5.06
C GLY A 125 -10.26 25.30 -5.54
N ASP A 126 -9.10 24.89 -6.03
CA ASP A 126 -8.84 23.59 -6.64
C ASP A 126 -8.29 22.56 -5.65
N ALA A 127 -8.20 21.31 -6.09
CA ALA A 127 -7.58 20.23 -5.33
C ALA A 127 -6.12 20.57 -4.99
N THR A 128 -5.67 20.19 -3.80
CA THR A 128 -4.26 20.26 -3.42
C THR A 128 -3.55 18.97 -3.81
N ILE A 129 -2.52 19.08 -4.61
CA ILE A 129 -1.70 17.94 -5.06
C ILE A 129 -0.32 18.03 -4.43
N VAL A 130 0.10 16.97 -3.74
CA VAL A 130 1.43 16.89 -3.12
C VAL A 130 2.15 15.65 -3.64
N ILE A 131 3.40 15.81 -4.11
CA ILE A 131 4.26 14.73 -4.56
C ILE A 131 5.52 14.74 -3.71
N ILE A 132 5.68 13.70 -2.88
CA ILE A 132 6.81 13.53 -1.97
C ILE A 132 7.68 12.36 -2.48
N PRO A 133 8.77 12.61 -3.21
CA PRO A 133 9.72 11.58 -3.56
C PRO A 133 10.75 11.43 -2.43
N GLU A 134 11.09 10.20 -2.08
CA GLU A 134 12.13 9.90 -1.09
C GLU A 134 13.03 8.77 -1.59
N PHE A 135 14.35 8.92 -1.46
CA PHE A 135 15.27 7.79 -1.54
C PHE A 135 14.96 6.84 -0.40
N LYS A 136 14.29 5.74 -0.73
CA LYS A 136 13.74 4.83 0.27
C LYS A 136 13.64 3.43 -0.30
N ALA A 137 14.61 2.60 0.02
CA ALA A 137 14.59 1.18 -0.31
C ALA A 137 14.08 0.36 0.86
N PRO A 138 13.29 -0.70 0.62
CA PRO A 138 12.86 -1.59 1.70
C PRO A 138 14.08 -2.31 2.30
N SER A 139 14.11 -2.38 3.63
CA SER A 139 15.13 -3.19 4.33
C SER A 139 14.83 -4.67 4.12
N PRO A 140 15.86 -5.49 3.79
CA PRO A 140 15.70 -6.93 3.66
C PRO A 140 15.08 -7.55 4.94
N LYS A 141 14.21 -8.53 4.76
CA LYS A 141 13.56 -9.31 5.82
C LYS A 141 13.80 -10.80 5.59
N PRO A 142 15.06 -11.29 5.72
CA PRO A 142 15.41 -12.68 5.43
C PRO A 142 14.63 -13.67 6.28
N ASP A 143 14.33 -13.31 7.54
CA ASP A 143 13.58 -14.14 8.48
C ASP A 143 12.06 -13.91 8.43
N GLY A 144 11.59 -13.14 7.45
CA GLY A 144 10.18 -12.74 7.36
C GLY A 144 9.73 -11.79 8.46
N ILE A 145 8.42 -11.51 8.50
CA ILE A 145 7.77 -10.64 9.48
C ILE A 145 6.81 -11.45 10.37
N SER A 146 6.49 -10.88 11.54
CA SER A 146 5.45 -11.38 12.44
C SER A 146 4.16 -10.57 12.28
N LEU A 147 3.03 -11.25 12.37
CA LEU A 147 1.71 -10.61 12.37
C LEU A 147 0.98 -10.86 13.70
N PHE A 148 0.19 -9.87 14.09
CA PHE A 148 -0.74 -9.96 15.22
C PHE A 148 -2.17 -9.70 14.74
N THR A 149 -3.10 -10.59 15.10
CA THR A 149 -4.53 -10.42 14.74
C THR A 149 -5.14 -9.31 15.59
N SER A 150 -5.49 -8.19 14.94
CA SER A 150 -6.10 -7.04 15.58
C SER A 150 -7.57 -7.29 15.94
N THR A 151 -8.04 -6.69 17.04
CA THR A 151 -9.46 -6.61 17.35
C THR A 151 -10.20 -5.59 16.50
N ILE A 152 -9.45 -4.66 15.86
CA ILE A 152 -10.01 -3.66 14.93
C ILE A 152 -10.37 -4.35 13.62
N ARG A 153 -11.64 -4.28 13.24
CA ARG A 153 -12.17 -4.89 12.02
C ARG A 153 -12.05 -3.94 10.83
N ARG A 154 -11.96 -4.52 9.63
CA ARG A 154 -12.20 -3.76 8.39
C ARG A 154 -13.67 -3.45 8.29
N THR A 155 -14.00 -2.25 7.85
CA THR A 155 -15.40 -1.78 7.77
C THR A 155 -16.07 -2.25 6.49
N ALA A 156 -17.41 -2.42 6.58
CA ALA A 156 -18.24 -2.68 5.41
C ALA A 156 -18.34 -1.43 4.52
N PRO A 157 -18.62 -1.60 3.20
CA PRO A 157 -18.67 -0.48 2.25
C PRO A 157 -19.69 0.62 2.60
N ASP A 158 -20.76 0.30 3.32
CA ASP A 158 -21.79 1.25 3.80
C ASP A 158 -21.34 2.10 4.99
N MET A 159 -20.23 1.73 5.65
CA MET A 159 -19.61 2.54 6.70
C MET A 159 -18.49 3.42 6.14
N GLN A 160 -17.48 2.81 5.59
CA GLN A 160 -16.39 3.42 4.84
C GLN A 160 -15.83 2.37 3.89
N ASP A 161 -16.01 2.57 2.59
CA ASP A 161 -15.53 1.61 1.59
C ASP A 161 -14.00 1.50 1.63
N GLN A 162 -13.53 0.30 1.91
CA GLN A 162 -12.11 -0.01 2.03
C GLN A 162 -11.38 -0.04 0.66
N LYS A 163 -12.13 0.01 -0.44
CA LYS A 163 -11.57 0.18 -1.79
C LYS A 163 -11.05 1.59 -2.03
N LEU A 164 -11.51 2.58 -1.25
CA LEU A 164 -10.98 3.94 -1.30
C LEU A 164 -9.57 4.00 -0.68
N ASN A 165 -8.60 4.41 -1.46
CA ASN A 165 -7.27 4.74 -0.93
C ASN A 165 -7.26 6.17 -0.39
N SER A 166 -8.13 6.44 0.61
CA SER A 166 -8.33 7.76 1.21
C SER A 166 -7.23 8.11 2.23
N HIS A 167 -7.14 9.38 2.57
CA HIS A 167 -6.29 9.87 3.67
C HIS A 167 -6.79 9.40 5.05
N SER A 168 -8.06 9.05 5.21
CA SER A 168 -8.67 8.56 6.45
C SER A 168 -8.18 7.15 6.79
N LYS A 169 -7.05 7.04 7.50
CA LYS A 169 -6.38 5.77 7.84
C LYS A 169 -6.45 5.42 9.33
N LEU A 170 -7.33 6.06 10.11
CA LEU A 170 -7.38 5.85 11.55
C LEU A 170 -7.65 4.39 11.93
N ASN A 171 -8.52 3.70 11.19
CA ASN A 171 -8.79 2.26 11.35
C ASN A 171 -7.48 1.42 11.25
N CYS A 172 -6.66 1.68 10.22
CA CYS A 172 -5.38 1.00 10.03
C CYS A 172 -4.36 1.37 11.11
N ILE A 173 -4.33 2.64 11.53
CA ILE A 173 -3.43 3.14 12.59
C ILE A 173 -3.75 2.45 13.92
N GLN A 174 -5.02 2.32 14.30
CA GLN A 174 -5.43 1.65 15.52
C GLN A 174 -5.01 0.17 15.51
N ALA A 175 -5.18 -0.53 14.39
CA ALA A 175 -4.70 -1.90 14.24
C ALA A 175 -3.17 -1.99 14.35
N CYS A 176 -2.44 -1.10 13.71
CA CYS A 176 -0.99 -1.01 13.78
C CYS A 176 -0.49 -0.79 15.22
N ILE A 177 -1.17 0.05 16.01
CA ILE A 177 -0.86 0.28 17.43
C ILE A 177 -0.99 -1.04 18.23
N GLN A 178 -2.02 -1.85 17.97
CA GLN A 178 -2.18 -3.14 18.65
C GLN A 178 -1.04 -4.11 18.31
N ALA A 179 -0.69 -4.23 17.02
CA ALA A 179 0.42 -5.07 16.58
C ALA A 179 1.75 -4.62 17.21
N ALA A 180 2.04 -3.32 17.17
CA ALA A 180 3.26 -2.76 17.78
C ALA A 180 3.36 -3.04 19.29
N LYS A 181 2.25 -2.91 20.02
CA LYS A 181 2.19 -3.24 21.47
C LYS A 181 2.36 -4.74 21.74
N ALA A 182 1.94 -5.59 20.80
CA ALA A 182 2.14 -7.04 20.86
C ALA A 182 3.56 -7.47 20.41
N GLY A 183 4.41 -6.53 19.97
CA GLY A 183 5.75 -6.82 19.46
C GLY A 183 5.77 -7.39 18.05
N ALA A 184 4.65 -7.29 17.30
CA ALA A 184 4.55 -7.75 15.93
C ALA A 184 4.85 -6.62 14.92
N ASP A 185 5.23 -7.02 13.70
CA ASP A 185 5.60 -6.10 12.62
C ASP A 185 4.38 -5.42 11.97
N GLU A 186 3.27 -6.18 11.78
CA GLU A 186 2.01 -5.66 11.22
C GLU A 186 0.78 -6.31 11.88
N ALA A 187 -0.37 -5.67 11.72
CA ALA A 187 -1.65 -6.22 12.15
C ALA A 187 -2.34 -6.98 11.02
N LEU A 188 -2.75 -8.22 11.28
CA LEU A 188 -3.74 -8.92 10.49
C LEU A 188 -5.14 -8.46 10.92
N MET A 189 -5.94 -8.00 9.98
CA MET A 189 -7.29 -7.48 10.21
C MET A 189 -8.32 -8.42 9.60
N LEU A 190 -9.39 -8.65 10.35
CA LEU A 190 -10.52 -9.46 9.90
C LEU A 190 -11.67 -8.56 9.43
N ASP A 191 -12.56 -9.13 8.64
CA ASP A 191 -13.84 -8.52 8.26
C ASP A 191 -14.85 -8.54 9.43
N PRO A 192 -16.05 -7.95 9.28
CA PRO A 192 -17.08 -7.97 10.32
C PRO A 192 -17.56 -9.38 10.70
N GLN A 193 -17.43 -10.36 9.81
CA GLN A 193 -17.83 -11.74 10.03
C GLN A 193 -16.73 -12.60 10.69
N GLY A 194 -15.51 -12.05 10.82
CA GLY A 194 -14.38 -12.74 11.43
C GLY A 194 -13.47 -13.48 10.44
N PHE A 195 -13.69 -13.34 9.13
CA PHE A 195 -12.78 -13.87 8.12
C PHE A 195 -11.61 -12.92 7.87
N VAL A 196 -10.51 -13.47 7.37
CA VAL A 196 -9.31 -12.70 7.03
C VAL A 196 -9.63 -11.72 5.89
N ALA A 197 -9.35 -10.44 6.12
CA ALA A 197 -9.53 -9.39 5.13
C ALA A 197 -8.20 -8.93 4.51
N THR A 198 -7.29 -8.42 5.34
CA THR A 198 -6.02 -7.81 4.87
C THR A 198 -5.13 -7.49 6.08
N CYS A 199 -3.92 -6.98 5.86
CA CYS A 199 -3.16 -6.33 6.93
C CYS A 199 -3.46 -4.82 7.00
N ASN A 200 -2.91 -4.14 8.01
CA ASN A 200 -3.12 -2.69 8.18
C ASN A 200 -2.50 -1.85 7.06
N SER A 201 -1.48 -2.34 6.37
CA SER A 201 -0.78 -1.60 5.29
C SER A 201 -0.47 -2.44 4.04
N THR A 202 -0.66 -3.75 4.10
CA THR A 202 -0.37 -4.72 3.03
C THR A 202 -1.52 -5.69 2.83
N HIS A 203 -1.51 -6.44 1.72
CA HIS A 203 -2.46 -7.53 1.50
C HIS A 203 -1.87 -8.85 1.96
N PHE A 204 -2.71 -9.74 2.46
CA PHE A 204 -2.33 -11.01 3.07
C PHE A 204 -2.70 -12.20 2.19
N PHE A 205 -1.79 -13.14 2.10
CA PHE A 205 -1.92 -14.41 1.37
C PHE A 205 -1.41 -15.56 2.22
N ILE A 206 -2.01 -16.72 2.04
CA ILE A 206 -1.49 -17.98 2.55
C ILE A 206 -1.28 -18.98 1.40
N VAL A 207 -0.34 -19.89 1.59
CA VAL A 207 -0.18 -21.08 0.76
C VAL A 207 -0.66 -22.27 1.56
N ARG A 208 -1.56 -23.05 1.00
CA ARG A 208 -2.10 -24.22 1.66
C ARG A 208 -2.34 -25.35 0.63
N ARG A 209 -1.70 -26.49 0.84
CA ARG A 209 -1.82 -27.68 -0.04
C ARG A 209 -1.52 -27.36 -1.51
N GLY A 210 -0.52 -26.53 -1.76
CA GLY A 210 -0.10 -26.12 -3.09
C GLY A 210 -0.96 -25.05 -3.76
N GLU A 211 -2.03 -24.56 -3.11
CA GLU A 211 -2.86 -23.46 -3.59
C GLU A 211 -2.50 -22.15 -2.87
N VAL A 212 -2.66 -21.02 -3.55
CA VAL A 212 -2.52 -19.66 -2.98
C VAL A 212 -3.90 -19.12 -2.65
N TRP A 213 -4.13 -18.72 -1.38
CA TRP A 213 -5.40 -18.17 -0.96
C TRP A 213 -5.24 -16.72 -0.51
N THR A 214 -6.24 -15.90 -0.83
CA THR A 214 -6.37 -14.53 -0.34
C THR A 214 -7.85 -14.20 -0.15
N SER A 215 -8.16 -13.11 0.57
CA SER A 215 -9.55 -12.68 0.81
C SER A 215 -10.30 -12.36 -0.50
N THR A 216 -11.62 -12.30 -0.44
CA THR A 216 -12.48 -11.95 -1.59
C THR A 216 -12.17 -10.58 -2.19
N GLY A 217 -11.67 -9.64 -1.39
CA GLY A 217 -11.41 -8.27 -1.80
C GLY A 217 -12.51 -7.28 -1.37
N ASP A 218 -13.59 -7.75 -0.78
CA ASP A 218 -14.75 -6.91 -0.41
C ASP A 218 -14.44 -5.93 0.72
N TYR A 219 -13.53 -6.31 1.61
CA TYR A 219 -13.15 -5.54 2.81
C TYR A 219 -11.71 -5.01 2.75
N CYS A 220 -11.12 -4.91 1.59
CA CYS A 220 -9.77 -4.40 1.43
C CYS A 220 -9.62 -3.53 0.18
N LEU A 221 -8.51 -2.81 0.11
CA LEU A 221 -8.15 -2.03 -1.07
C LEU A 221 -8.00 -2.93 -2.30
N GLY A 222 -8.41 -2.48 -3.49
CA GLY A 222 -8.04 -3.07 -4.77
C GLY A 222 -6.52 -2.93 -4.99
N GLY A 223 -5.73 -3.74 -4.29
CA GLY A 223 -4.27 -3.62 -4.28
C GLY A 223 -3.66 -4.00 -5.61
N ILE A 224 -2.88 -3.10 -6.22
CA ILE A 224 -2.25 -3.33 -7.52
C ILE A 224 -1.23 -4.48 -7.44
N THR A 225 -0.39 -4.50 -6.39
CA THR A 225 0.50 -5.64 -6.16
C THR A 225 -0.29 -6.93 -5.94
N ARG A 226 -1.39 -6.89 -5.15
CA ARG A 226 -2.27 -8.06 -4.95
C ARG A 226 -2.81 -8.57 -6.27
N GLY A 227 -3.40 -7.72 -7.09
CA GLY A 227 -3.95 -8.09 -8.41
C GLY A 227 -2.89 -8.69 -9.33
N ASN A 228 -1.70 -8.10 -9.35
CA ASN A 228 -0.59 -8.58 -10.17
C ASN A 228 -0.04 -9.94 -9.68
N ILE A 229 0.01 -10.20 -8.38
CA ILE A 229 0.39 -11.52 -7.84
C ILE A 229 -0.64 -12.58 -8.23
N ILE A 230 -1.93 -12.27 -8.15
CA ILE A 230 -2.99 -13.17 -8.61
C ILE A 230 -2.79 -13.48 -10.10
N ARG A 231 -2.61 -12.45 -10.92
CA ARG A 231 -2.42 -12.58 -12.37
C ARG A 231 -1.20 -13.45 -12.72
N VAL A 232 -0.03 -13.16 -12.18
CA VAL A 232 1.18 -13.97 -12.51
C VAL A 232 1.10 -15.38 -11.97
N ALA A 233 0.41 -15.61 -10.85
CA ALA A 233 0.17 -16.96 -10.34
C ALA A 233 -0.71 -17.77 -11.31
N GLU A 234 -1.83 -17.20 -11.77
CA GLU A 234 -2.75 -17.83 -12.72
C GLU A 234 -2.08 -18.06 -14.07
N GLU A 235 -1.31 -17.09 -14.60
CA GLU A 235 -0.50 -17.24 -15.83
C GLU A 235 0.52 -18.38 -15.71
N ALA A 236 1.05 -18.63 -14.52
CA ALA A 236 2.00 -19.70 -14.23
C ALA A 236 1.34 -21.05 -13.88
N GLY A 237 0.00 -21.17 -14.01
CA GLY A 237 -0.76 -22.37 -13.70
C GLY A 237 -0.87 -22.68 -12.21
N ILE A 238 -0.65 -21.69 -11.34
CA ILE A 238 -0.82 -21.81 -9.89
C ILE A 238 -2.27 -21.52 -9.55
N THR A 239 -2.94 -22.42 -8.84
CA THR A 239 -4.31 -22.21 -8.39
C THR A 239 -4.40 -21.11 -7.35
N VAL A 240 -5.17 -20.06 -7.65
CA VAL A 240 -5.46 -18.97 -6.70
C VAL A 240 -6.91 -19.03 -6.27
N ARG A 241 -7.16 -18.93 -4.96
CA ARG A 241 -8.50 -18.86 -4.37
C ARG A 241 -8.72 -17.51 -3.70
N GLN A 242 -9.58 -16.71 -4.29
CA GLN A 242 -10.12 -15.51 -3.65
C GLN A 242 -11.39 -15.91 -2.88
N LYS A 243 -11.27 -16.11 -1.58
CA LYS A 243 -12.35 -16.69 -0.76
C LYS A 243 -12.27 -16.24 0.70
N ASN A 244 -13.37 -16.46 1.43
CA ASN A 244 -13.36 -16.34 2.87
C ASN A 244 -12.58 -17.50 3.48
N PHE A 245 -11.71 -17.22 4.43
CA PHE A 245 -10.98 -18.19 5.25
C PHE A 245 -10.73 -17.62 6.64
N SER A 246 -10.61 -18.50 7.61
CA SER A 246 -10.52 -18.15 9.02
C SER A 246 -9.08 -18.20 9.55
N LEU A 247 -8.88 -17.77 10.79
CA LEU A 247 -7.59 -17.90 11.47
C LEU A 247 -7.15 -19.37 11.62
N THR A 248 -8.08 -20.32 11.70
CA THR A 248 -7.74 -21.76 11.69
C THR A 248 -7.04 -22.14 10.38
N ASP A 249 -7.51 -21.61 9.25
CA ASP A 249 -6.85 -21.84 7.96
C ASP A 249 -5.47 -21.19 7.90
N VAL A 250 -5.30 -19.99 8.49
CA VAL A 250 -4.02 -19.29 8.58
C VAL A 250 -3.03 -20.11 9.40
N TYR A 251 -3.42 -20.57 10.60
CA TYR A 251 -2.53 -21.33 11.48
C TYR A 251 -2.13 -22.69 10.93
N GLY A 252 -2.95 -23.25 10.02
CA GLY A 252 -2.65 -24.50 9.31
C GLY A 252 -2.06 -24.32 7.91
N ALA A 253 -1.60 -23.12 7.56
CA ALA A 253 -1.00 -22.84 6.26
C ALA A 253 0.48 -23.23 6.21
N ASP A 254 0.91 -23.69 5.03
CA ASP A 254 2.29 -24.06 4.76
C ASP A 254 3.21 -22.84 4.71
N GLU A 255 2.74 -21.77 4.03
CA GLU A 255 3.42 -20.47 3.92
C GLU A 255 2.42 -19.34 4.10
N ALA A 256 2.92 -18.16 4.47
CA ALA A 256 2.17 -16.92 4.35
C ALA A 256 3.09 -15.78 3.89
N PHE A 257 2.51 -14.83 3.18
CA PHE A 257 3.22 -13.63 2.73
C PHE A 257 2.27 -12.44 2.64
N VAL A 258 2.86 -11.25 2.66
CA VAL A 258 2.15 -10.01 2.43
C VAL A 258 2.64 -9.32 1.17
N THR A 259 1.79 -8.45 0.59
CA THR A 259 2.12 -7.76 -0.66
C THR A 259 1.81 -6.27 -0.57
N GLY A 260 2.68 -5.45 -1.17
CA GLY A 260 2.50 -4.01 -1.25
C GLY A 260 3.49 -3.35 -2.20
N THR A 261 3.18 -2.16 -2.66
CA THR A 261 4.01 -1.43 -3.65
C THR A 261 5.43 -1.17 -3.14
N PHE A 262 5.61 -0.96 -1.83
CA PHE A 262 6.91 -0.59 -1.27
C PHE A 262 7.92 -1.76 -1.31
N ALA A 263 7.55 -2.94 -0.82
CA ALA A 263 8.46 -4.08 -0.66
C ALA A 263 8.14 -5.27 -1.60
N GLY A 264 7.11 -5.16 -2.46
CA GLY A 264 6.67 -6.29 -3.28
C GLY A 264 6.05 -7.38 -2.41
N LEU A 265 6.68 -8.56 -2.38
CA LEU A 265 6.31 -9.67 -1.50
C LEU A 265 7.26 -9.73 -0.30
N THR A 266 6.68 -9.94 0.87
CA THR A 266 7.43 -10.17 2.12
C THR A 266 6.85 -11.39 2.82
N SER A 267 7.70 -12.37 3.15
CA SER A 267 7.29 -13.59 3.86
C SER A 267 6.82 -13.27 5.28
N VAL A 268 5.83 -14.01 5.74
CA VAL A 268 5.36 -14.02 7.13
C VAL A 268 5.93 -15.25 7.82
N ARG A 269 6.66 -15.06 8.91
CA ARG A 269 7.24 -16.18 9.70
C ARG A 269 6.26 -16.73 10.72
N GLU A 270 5.38 -15.88 11.26
CA GLU A 270 4.44 -16.26 12.30
C GLU A 270 3.22 -15.34 12.33
N VAL A 271 2.10 -15.87 12.81
CA VAL A 271 0.87 -15.13 13.09
C VAL A 271 0.42 -15.48 14.51
N ASP A 272 0.24 -14.48 15.38
CA ASP A 272 -0.17 -14.65 16.79
C ASP A 272 0.73 -15.64 17.55
N GLY A 273 2.05 -15.57 17.31
CA GLY A 273 3.06 -16.45 17.92
C GLY A 273 3.11 -17.87 17.36
N ARG A 274 2.32 -18.19 16.32
CA ARG A 274 2.33 -19.50 15.64
C ARG A 274 3.18 -19.41 14.38
N ARG A 275 4.25 -20.18 14.32
CA ARG A 275 5.15 -20.23 13.17
C ARG A 275 4.46 -20.88 11.97
N MET A 276 4.68 -20.29 10.80
CA MET A 276 4.18 -20.83 9.54
C MET A 276 4.87 -22.15 9.19
N GLY A 277 4.10 -23.07 8.64
CA GLY A 277 4.57 -24.39 8.25
C GLY A 277 3.50 -25.46 8.34
N HIS A 278 3.74 -26.60 7.67
CA HIS A 278 2.76 -27.68 7.60
C HIS A 278 2.51 -28.29 9.00
N PRO A 279 1.26 -28.50 9.43
CA PRO A 279 0.92 -28.95 10.78
C PRO A 279 1.57 -30.24 11.24
N LEU A 280 1.90 -31.14 10.32
CA LEU A 280 2.50 -32.45 10.64
C LEU A 280 4.03 -32.44 10.56
N THR A 281 4.64 -31.56 9.76
CA THR A 281 6.09 -31.52 9.54
C THR A 281 6.78 -30.36 10.23
N GLY A 282 5.99 -29.42 10.78
CA GLY A 282 6.50 -28.25 11.49
C GLY A 282 6.84 -27.08 10.59
N PRO A 283 7.57 -26.06 11.12
CA PRO A 283 7.91 -24.84 10.42
C PRO A 283 8.69 -25.11 9.12
N GLY A 284 8.26 -24.43 8.03
CA GLY A 284 8.94 -24.46 6.74
C GLY A 284 10.06 -23.42 6.61
N PRO A 285 10.76 -23.41 5.47
CA PRO A 285 11.75 -22.37 5.16
C PRO A 285 11.10 -20.99 5.00
N ILE A 286 11.87 -19.93 5.23
CA ILE A 286 11.45 -18.55 5.04
C ILE A 286 12.52 -17.84 4.17
N PRO A 287 12.15 -17.36 2.98
CA PRO A 287 10.84 -17.54 2.31
C PRO A 287 10.56 -19.01 1.93
N GLY A 288 9.28 -19.37 1.87
CA GLY A 288 8.86 -20.66 1.33
C GLY A 288 9.01 -20.74 -0.20
N GLU A 289 8.86 -21.96 -0.75
CA GLU A 289 9.06 -22.21 -2.19
C GLU A 289 8.06 -21.45 -3.07
N MET A 290 6.78 -21.45 -2.69
CA MET A 290 5.73 -20.76 -3.45
C MET A 290 5.94 -19.24 -3.39
N THR A 291 6.25 -18.70 -2.21
CA THR A 291 6.55 -17.28 -2.04
C THR A 291 7.77 -16.86 -2.87
N THR A 292 8.82 -17.67 -2.91
CA THR A 292 10.02 -17.43 -3.72
C THR A 292 9.69 -17.42 -5.21
N ARG A 293 8.91 -18.41 -5.68
CA ARG A 293 8.46 -18.50 -7.07
C ARG A 293 7.65 -17.28 -7.49
N LEU A 294 6.66 -16.89 -6.69
CA LEU A 294 5.81 -15.72 -6.95
C LEU A 294 6.61 -14.41 -6.95
N ALA A 295 7.57 -14.27 -6.05
CA ALA A 295 8.46 -13.09 -6.02
C ALA A 295 9.33 -12.99 -7.28
N GLY A 296 9.74 -14.12 -7.86
CA GLY A 296 10.43 -14.20 -9.16
C GLY A 296 9.55 -13.69 -10.30
N LEU A 297 8.37 -14.28 -10.45
CA LEU A 297 7.39 -13.92 -11.48
C LEU A 297 6.97 -12.43 -11.38
N TYR A 298 6.78 -11.92 -10.17
CA TYR A 298 6.43 -10.52 -9.96
C TYR A 298 7.56 -9.57 -10.36
N ARG A 299 8.83 -9.92 -10.12
CA ARG A 299 9.99 -9.12 -10.58
C ARG A 299 10.05 -9.06 -12.10
N GLU A 300 9.82 -10.16 -12.79
CA GLU A 300 9.75 -10.19 -14.25
C GLU A 300 8.61 -9.30 -14.77
N LEU A 301 7.46 -9.31 -14.11
CA LEU A 301 6.34 -8.44 -14.45
C LEU A 301 6.67 -6.96 -14.26
N ILE A 302 7.35 -6.59 -13.17
CA ILE A 302 7.83 -5.21 -12.95
C ILE A 302 8.70 -4.74 -14.12
N GLU A 303 9.67 -5.53 -14.56
CA GLU A 303 10.54 -5.14 -15.68
C GLU A 303 9.74 -4.95 -16.98
N ARG A 304 8.73 -5.78 -17.22
CA ARG A 304 7.87 -5.74 -18.41
C ARG A 304 6.90 -4.55 -18.41
N GLU A 305 6.34 -4.22 -17.26
CA GLU A 305 5.24 -3.24 -17.13
C GLU A 305 5.65 -1.94 -16.41
N THR A 306 6.93 -1.58 -16.48
CA THR A 306 7.42 -0.30 -16.01
C THR A 306 7.21 0.76 -17.09
N PHE A 307 6.38 1.76 -16.79
CA PHE A 307 6.19 2.93 -17.66
C PHE A 307 7.42 3.85 -17.58
N ARG A 308 7.90 4.28 -18.73
CA ARG A 308 8.95 5.30 -18.90
C ARG A 308 8.40 6.38 -19.83
N PRO A 309 8.54 7.70 -19.47
CA PRO A 309 8.06 8.81 -20.31
C PRO A 309 8.84 8.95 -21.62
#